data_4be20db1da6f995272ce00fba1892822
#
_entry.id   4be20db1da6f995272ce00fba1892822
#
_cell.length_a   1.000
_cell.length_b   1.000
_cell.length_c   1.000
_cell.angle_alpha   90.00
_cell.angle_beta   90.00
_cell.angle_gamma   90.00
#
_symmetry.space_group_name_H-M   'P 1'
#
loop_
_entity.id
_entity.type
_entity.pdbx_description
1 polymer ?
#
loop_
_entity_poly.entity_id
_entity_poly.type
_entity_poly.pdbx_seq_one_letter_code
_entity_poly.pdbx_strand_id
1 'polypeptide(L)'
;MNLQQLLILFFCISINAQKSDNKEFDILNKSKQWKLEFQDDGTKNWQSKWFLDGLQASVKNTKAGMLFNAGTQPAADTDHAVLWTQKSFKGNIKIEYNFTRKDSATKWAVILYLQATGTGKIPYVEDISKWNHLREIPAMKTYFNNMKALHISYASFDNNNTDKTKDYIRVRQYPVIPGQNFNTTTEIPNPFFETGLFKTGENYKITVIKTDEKLYFEVTGKNGAKLFSWNLKNQPSLLEGRIGLRQMATRSALYKDFSIYTMK
;
A
#
# COMPACT_ATOMS: atom_id res chain seq x y z
N MET A 1 5.21 -30.14 -29.05
CA MET A 1 5.53 -29.97 -27.63
C MET A 1 4.31 -30.44 -26.85
N ASN A 2 4.42 -31.41 -25.98
CA ASN A 2 3.26 -31.93 -25.25
C ASN A 2 2.97 -31.05 -23.99
N LEU A 3 1.78 -31.21 -23.41
CA LEU A 3 1.30 -30.39 -22.29
C LEU A 3 2.25 -30.43 -21.08
N GLN A 4 2.93 -31.57 -20.84
CA GLN A 4 3.92 -31.70 -19.77
C GLN A 4 5.18 -30.87 -20.03
N GLN A 5 5.67 -30.82 -21.27
CA GLN A 5 6.84 -29.98 -21.62
C GLN A 5 6.52 -28.48 -21.50
N LEU A 6 5.28 -28.08 -21.82
CA LEU A 6 4.81 -26.71 -21.66
C LEU A 6 4.73 -26.32 -20.17
N LEU A 7 4.21 -27.20 -19.31
CA LEU A 7 4.12 -26.99 -17.87
C LEU A 7 5.52 -26.84 -17.22
N ILE A 8 6.47 -27.70 -17.59
CA ILE A 8 7.84 -27.65 -17.08
C ILE A 8 8.53 -26.34 -17.51
N LEU A 9 8.32 -25.90 -18.75
CA LEU A 9 8.88 -24.65 -19.25
C LEU A 9 8.33 -23.44 -18.50
N PHE A 10 7.02 -23.37 -18.26
CA PHE A 10 6.39 -22.31 -17.47
C PHE A 10 6.89 -22.28 -16.02
N PHE A 11 7.07 -23.44 -15.40
CA PHE A 11 7.58 -23.55 -14.03
C PHE A 11 9.04 -23.08 -13.91
N CYS A 12 9.89 -23.47 -14.86
CA CYS A 12 11.28 -23.01 -14.91
C CYS A 12 11.42 -21.51 -15.15
N ILE A 13 10.57 -20.90 -15.99
CA ILE A 13 10.56 -19.45 -16.24
C ILE A 13 10.15 -18.70 -14.97
N SER A 14 9.13 -19.18 -14.26
CA SER A 14 8.65 -18.54 -13.02
C SER A 14 9.71 -18.57 -11.90
N ILE A 15 10.43 -19.67 -11.73
CA ILE A 15 11.51 -19.79 -10.73
C ILE A 15 12.68 -18.86 -11.06
N ASN A 16 13.05 -18.75 -12.33
CA ASN A 16 14.14 -17.87 -12.74
C ASN A 16 13.77 -16.39 -12.58
N ALA A 17 12.55 -16.00 -12.89
CA ALA A 17 12.04 -14.65 -12.67
C ALA A 17 12.05 -14.29 -11.18
N GLN A 18 11.56 -15.16 -10.30
CA GLN A 18 11.58 -14.94 -8.85
C GLN A 18 12.99 -14.82 -8.28
N LYS A 19 13.94 -15.64 -8.76
CA LYS A 19 15.37 -15.52 -8.38
C LYS A 19 15.98 -14.19 -8.81
N SER A 20 15.65 -13.73 -10.01
CA SER A 20 16.09 -12.43 -10.53
C SER A 20 15.56 -11.28 -9.67
N ASP A 21 14.27 -11.29 -9.35
CA ASP A 21 13.62 -10.25 -8.54
C ASP A 21 14.19 -10.21 -7.11
N ASN A 22 14.44 -11.36 -6.48
CA ASN A 22 15.08 -11.43 -5.16
C ASN A 22 16.49 -10.80 -5.17
N LYS A 23 17.31 -11.11 -6.18
CA LYS A 23 18.65 -10.55 -6.31
C LYS A 23 18.63 -9.04 -6.54
N GLU A 24 17.75 -8.55 -7.40
CA GLU A 24 17.60 -7.13 -7.68
C GLU A 24 17.10 -6.37 -6.45
N PHE A 25 16.08 -6.90 -5.76
CA PHE A 25 15.60 -6.35 -4.50
C PHE A 25 16.71 -6.25 -3.45
N ASP A 26 17.50 -7.31 -3.27
CA ASP A 26 18.60 -7.33 -2.31
C ASP A 26 19.66 -6.25 -2.60
N ILE A 27 20.01 -6.06 -3.88
CA ILE A 27 20.96 -5.02 -4.31
C ILE A 27 20.37 -3.63 -4.01
N LEU A 28 19.14 -3.38 -4.39
CA LEU A 28 18.46 -2.12 -4.15
C LEU A 28 18.30 -1.85 -2.65
N ASN A 29 17.83 -2.82 -1.88
CA ASN A 29 17.59 -2.66 -0.45
C ASN A 29 18.85 -2.31 0.34
N LYS A 30 20.01 -2.89 -0.05
CA LYS A 30 21.32 -2.66 0.58
C LYS A 30 22.07 -1.44 0.02
N SER A 31 21.53 -0.75 -0.97
CA SER A 31 22.19 0.40 -1.59
C SER A 31 22.46 1.51 -0.58
N LYS A 32 23.68 2.07 -0.61
CA LYS A 32 24.08 3.24 0.19
C LYS A 32 23.55 4.57 -0.37
N GLN A 33 22.89 4.55 -1.52
CA GLN A 33 22.34 5.77 -2.15
C GLN A 33 21.02 6.21 -1.53
N TRP A 34 20.37 5.40 -0.70
CA TRP A 34 19.17 5.76 0.03
C TRP A 34 19.44 6.84 1.06
N LYS A 35 18.70 7.95 0.98
CA LYS A 35 18.73 9.05 1.95
C LYS A 35 17.46 9.05 2.76
N LEU A 36 17.58 9.00 4.08
CA LEU A 36 16.42 9.10 4.98
C LEU A 36 15.79 10.50 4.87
N GLU A 37 14.51 10.55 4.54
CA GLU A 37 13.75 11.79 4.33
C GLU A 37 12.60 11.95 5.32
N PHE A 38 12.14 10.86 5.92
CA PHE A 38 11.05 10.85 6.87
C PHE A 38 11.22 9.69 7.85
N GLN A 39 10.95 9.95 9.12
CA GLN A 39 10.95 8.92 10.16
C GLN A 39 9.89 9.23 11.20
N ASP A 40 9.11 8.23 11.61
CA ASP A 40 8.12 8.30 12.69
C ASP A 40 8.10 6.97 13.45
N ASP A 41 8.49 6.99 14.72
CA ASP A 41 8.47 5.80 15.58
C ASP A 41 7.04 5.41 16.01
N GLY A 42 6.06 6.26 15.72
CA GLY A 42 4.65 6.07 16.07
C GLY A 42 4.31 6.37 17.52
N THR A 43 5.29 6.79 18.35
CA THR A 43 5.08 6.99 19.80
C THR A 43 4.74 8.43 20.19
N LYS A 44 4.99 9.39 19.30
CA LYS A 44 4.83 10.84 19.53
C LYS A 44 3.73 11.40 18.63
N ASN A 45 3.27 12.60 18.94
CA ASN A 45 2.19 13.30 18.24
C ASN A 45 2.21 13.09 16.71
N TRP A 46 1.29 12.25 16.23
CA TRP A 46 1.15 11.91 14.82
C TRP A 46 0.87 13.13 13.93
N GLN A 47 0.12 14.11 14.43
CA GLN A 47 -0.28 15.31 13.69
C GLN A 47 0.91 16.19 13.25
N SER A 48 2.08 16.00 13.87
CA SER A 48 3.30 16.69 13.43
C SER A 48 3.84 16.21 12.08
N LYS A 49 3.43 15.01 11.64
CA LYS A 49 3.97 14.34 10.44
C LYS A 49 2.89 13.87 9.46
N TRP A 50 1.65 13.76 9.93
CA TRP A 50 0.53 13.22 9.17
C TRP A 50 -0.67 14.14 9.23
N PHE A 51 -1.55 14.04 8.23
CA PHE A 51 -2.91 14.58 8.29
C PHE A 51 -3.92 13.48 7.92
N LEU A 52 -5.15 13.63 8.41
CA LEU A 52 -6.17 12.60 8.36
C LEU A 52 -7.28 12.98 7.39
N ASP A 53 -7.69 12.01 6.54
CA ASP A 53 -8.99 11.97 5.88
C ASP A 53 -9.88 10.98 6.67
N GLY A 54 -11.12 11.37 6.97
CA GLY A 54 -12.11 10.52 7.66
C GLY A 54 -12.48 11.01 9.04
N LEU A 55 -13.81 11.23 9.24
CA LEU A 55 -14.37 11.79 10.47
C LEU A 55 -14.53 10.77 11.59
N GLN A 56 -14.72 9.47 11.24
CA GLN A 56 -14.98 8.40 12.20
C GLN A 56 -13.71 7.64 12.62
N ALA A 57 -12.57 8.04 12.09
CA ALA A 57 -11.30 7.41 12.39
C ALA A 57 -10.73 7.86 13.73
N SER A 58 -9.92 7.01 14.35
CA SER A 58 -9.11 7.37 15.49
C SER A 58 -7.66 7.04 15.28
N VAL A 59 -6.78 7.97 15.67
CA VAL A 59 -5.32 7.79 15.64
C VAL A 59 -4.78 8.07 17.04
N LYS A 60 -4.10 7.09 17.61
CA LYS A 60 -3.55 7.21 18.97
C LYS A 60 -2.10 6.77 18.99
N ASN A 61 -1.21 7.66 19.43
CA ASN A 61 0.16 7.29 19.74
C ASN A 61 0.21 6.53 21.07
N THR A 62 0.93 5.42 21.09
CA THR A 62 1.17 4.57 22.25
C THR A 62 2.65 4.24 22.36
N LYS A 63 3.09 3.68 23.50
CA LYS A 63 4.46 3.17 23.65
C LYS A 63 4.80 2.04 22.62
N ALA A 64 3.77 1.35 22.12
CA ALA A 64 3.93 0.28 21.13
C ALA A 64 3.94 0.77 19.68
N GLY A 65 3.61 2.03 19.42
CA GLY A 65 3.50 2.63 18.10
C GLY A 65 2.20 3.41 17.91
N MET A 66 1.89 3.78 16.68
CA MET A 66 0.70 4.53 16.27
C MET A 66 -0.44 3.54 15.94
N LEU A 67 -1.45 3.51 16.79
CA LEU A 67 -2.69 2.77 16.56
C LEU A 67 -3.61 3.60 15.67
N PHE A 68 -3.95 3.06 14.50
CA PHE A 68 -4.83 3.69 13.52
C PHE A 68 -6.04 2.82 13.26
N ASN A 69 -7.21 3.32 13.60
CA ASN A 69 -8.49 2.63 13.43
C ASN A 69 -9.38 3.40 12.46
N ALA A 70 -9.99 2.70 11.54
CA ALA A 70 -11.14 3.18 10.80
C ALA A 70 -12.39 3.23 11.70
N GLY A 71 -13.50 3.75 11.18
CA GLY A 71 -14.80 3.65 11.85
C GLY A 71 -15.31 2.21 11.90
N THR A 72 -16.39 2.01 12.66
CA THR A 72 -16.89 0.67 13.04
C THR A 72 -18.07 0.17 12.20
N GLN A 73 -18.66 1.03 11.35
CA GLN A 73 -19.82 0.65 10.54
C GLN A 73 -19.36 -0.04 9.24
N PRO A 74 -19.67 -1.34 9.05
CA PRO A 74 -19.31 -2.05 7.82
C PRO A 74 -19.96 -1.40 6.59
N ALA A 75 -19.21 -1.37 5.48
CA ALA A 75 -19.66 -0.85 4.19
C ALA A 75 -20.04 0.64 4.15
N ALA A 76 -19.76 1.42 5.20
CA ALA A 76 -19.99 2.86 5.20
C ALA A 76 -18.74 3.62 4.73
N ASP A 77 -18.89 4.45 3.70
CA ASP A 77 -17.80 5.31 3.21
C ASP A 77 -17.28 6.28 4.27
N THR A 78 -18.14 6.71 5.20
CA THR A 78 -17.82 7.57 6.35
C THR A 78 -16.81 6.92 7.31
N ASP A 79 -16.79 5.60 7.35
CA ASP A 79 -16.01 4.81 8.27
C ASP A 79 -14.66 4.34 7.69
N HIS A 80 -14.33 4.77 6.46
CA HIS A 80 -12.98 4.65 5.93
C HIS A 80 -12.07 5.74 6.50
N ALA A 81 -10.76 5.55 6.39
CA ALA A 81 -9.79 6.54 6.84
C ALA A 81 -8.49 6.46 6.06
N VAL A 82 -7.82 7.61 5.87
CA VAL A 82 -6.46 7.65 5.32
C VAL A 82 -5.60 8.62 6.10
N LEU A 83 -4.44 8.18 6.56
CA LEU A 83 -3.36 9.02 7.07
C LEU A 83 -2.37 9.32 5.96
N TRP A 84 -2.15 10.60 5.66
CA TRP A 84 -1.22 11.08 4.65
C TRP A 84 -0.01 11.73 5.29
N THR A 85 1.18 11.48 4.75
CA THR A 85 2.36 12.25 5.13
C THR A 85 2.16 13.73 4.80
N GLN A 86 2.60 14.63 5.68
CA GLN A 86 2.61 16.07 5.39
C GLN A 86 3.63 16.45 4.31
N LYS A 87 4.66 15.62 4.11
CA LYS A 87 5.71 15.78 3.10
C LYS A 87 5.41 14.94 1.87
N SER A 88 5.78 15.43 0.67
CA SER A 88 5.87 14.67 -0.57
C SER A 88 7.27 14.10 -0.75
N PHE A 89 7.40 13.00 -1.51
CA PHE A 89 8.66 12.31 -1.78
C PHE A 89 8.86 12.13 -3.28
N LYS A 90 10.07 12.43 -3.75
CA LYS A 90 10.42 12.47 -5.18
C LYS A 90 11.43 11.39 -5.54
N GLY A 91 11.32 10.87 -6.79
CA GLY A 91 12.23 9.87 -7.34
C GLY A 91 11.90 8.46 -6.85
N ASN A 92 12.90 7.60 -6.86
CA ASN A 92 12.77 6.26 -6.28
C ASN A 92 12.58 6.34 -4.78
N ILE A 93 11.71 5.52 -4.22
CA ILE A 93 11.42 5.52 -2.79
C ILE A 93 11.61 4.12 -2.18
N LYS A 94 12.10 4.10 -0.94
CA LYS A 94 12.08 2.94 -0.07
C LYS A 94 11.30 3.29 1.20
N ILE A 95 10.38 2.43 1.60
CA ILE A 95 9.56 2.59 2.81
C ILE A 95 9.76 1.35 3.67
N GLU A 96 10.05 1.56 4.96
CA GLU A 96 10.17 0.49 5.93
C GLU A 96 9.29 0.78 7.13
N TYR A 97 8.55 -0.20 7.63
CA TYR A 97 7.76 -0.06 8.86
C TYR A 97 7.38 -1.41 9.45
N ASN A 98 7.08 -1.41 10.73
CA ASN A 98 6.45 -2.53 11.42
C ASN A 98 4.94 -2.36 11.39
N PHE A 99 4.23 -3.43 11.03
CA PHE A 99 2.78 -3.51 10.91
C PHE A 99 2.24 -4.64 11.77
N THR A 100 1.26 -4.33 12.62
CA THR A 100 0.52 -5.34 13.36
C THR A 100 -0.97 -5.11 13.14
N ARG A 101 -1.63 -6.02 12.46
CA ARG A 101 -3.07 -6.00 12.31
C ARG A 101 -3.76 -6.15 13.67
N LYS A 102 -4.72 -5.28 14.00
CA LYS A 102 -5.44 -5.27 15.28
C LYS A 102 -6.89 -5.74 15.17
N ASP A 103 -7.45 -5.77 13.97
CA ASP A 103 -8.80 -6.28 13.69
C ASP A 103 -8.80 -7.78 13.38
N SER A 104 -9.99 -8.38 13.41
CA SER A 104 -10.26 -9.76 12.97
C SER A 104 -11.13 -9.82 11.71
N ALA A 105 -11.31 -8.69 11.03
CA ALA A 105 -12.19 -8.59 9.85
C ALA A 105 -11.74 -9.56 8.74
N THR A 106 -12.71 -10.14 8.07
CA THR A 106 -12.51 -10.99 6.88
C THR A 106 -12.92 -10.30 5.60
N LYS A 107 -13.18 -8.99 5.66
CA LYS A 107 -13.59 -8.13 4.55
C LYS A 107 -12.73 -6.88 4.49
N TRP A 108 -12.71 -6.21 3.34
CA TRP A 108 -12.10 -4.92 3.11
C TRP A 108 -10.57 -4.95 3.14
N ALA A 109 -9.99 -3.81 2.81
CA ALA A 109 -8.55 -3.69 2.59
C ALA A 109 -7.87 -2.77 3.61
N VAL A 110 -6.61 -3.09 3.91
CA VAL A 110 -5.58 -2.13 4.31
C VAL A 110 -4.83 -1.75 3.05
N ILE A 111 -4.55 -0.45 2.86
CA ILE A 111 -3.93 0.04 1.64
C ILE A 111 -2.74 0.95 1.99
N LEU A 112 -1.65 0.78 1.25
CA LEU A 112 -0.56 1.73 1.17
C LEU A 112 -0.63 2.46 -0.16
N TYR A 113 -0.79 3.79 -0.13
CA TYR A 113 -0.65 4.65 -1.31
C TYR A 113 0.77 5.15 -1.44
N LEU A 114 1.30 5.10 -2.67
CA LEU A 114 2.64 5.57 -3.00
C LEU A 114 2.57 6.75 -3.95
N GLN A 115 3.30 7.82 -3.60
CA GLN A 115 3.47 9.02 -4.40
C GLN A 115 2.14 9.60 -4.95
N ALA A 116 1.18 9.75 -4.03
CA ALA A 116 -0.15 10.25 -4.37
C ALA A 116 -0.15 11.76 -4.61
N THR A 117 -0.72 12.16 -5.75
CA THR A 117 -1.06 13.54 -6.10
C THR A 117 -2.50 13.60 -6.60
N GLY A 118 -3.08 14.80 -6.68
CA GLY A 118 -4.31 15.01 -7.43
C GLY A 118 -4.07 14.92 -8.94
N THR A 119 -5.14 14.83 -9.71
CA THR A 119 -5.07 14.78 -11.18
C THR A 119 -4.64 16.10 -11.82
N GLY A 120 -4.60 17.20 -11.05
CA GLY A 120 -4.29 18.55 -11.53
C GLY A 120 -5.52 19.33 -12.01
N LYS A 121 -6.70 18.70 -12.09
CA LYS A 121 -7.96 19.36 -12.46
C LYS A 121 -8.63 19.96 -11.22
N ILE A 122 -9.11 21.20 -11.30
CA ILE A 122 -9.87 21.82 -10.21
C ILE A 122 -11.14 21.00 -9.91
N PRO A 123 -11.46 20.70 -8.62
CA PRO A 123 -10.76 21.10 -7.41
C PRO A 123 -9.57 20.18 -7.00
N TYR A 124 -9.26 19.15 -7.77
CA TYR A 124 -8.32 18.08 -7.45
C TYR A 124 -6.89 18.42 -7.91
N VAL A 125 -6.38 19.57 -7.40
CA VAL A 125 -5.00 20.03 -7.68
C VAL A 125 -3.96 19.01 -7.18
N GLU A 126 -2.71 19.10 -7.71
CA GLU A 126 -1.67 18.10 -7.44
C GLU A 126 -1.39 17.92 -5.93
N ASP A 127 -1.30 19.02 -5.16
CA ASP A 127 -1.18 18.93 -3.72
C ASP A 127 -2.51 18.49 -3.09
N ILE A 128 -2.59 17.22 -2.72
CA ILE A 128 -3.79 16.63 -2.13
C ILE A 128 -4.18 17.23 -0.77
N SER A 129 -3.27 17.92 -0.07
CA SER A 129 -3.61 18.61 1.18
C SER A 129 -4.55 19.80 0.98
N LYS A 130 -4.56 20.39 -0.21
CA LYS A 130 -5.41 21.54 -0.55
C LYS A 130 -6.90 21.21 -0.69
N TRP A 131 -7.23 19.95 -0.88
CA TRP A 131 -8.61 19.47 -1.01
C TRP A 131 -8.94 18.33 -0.01
N ASN A 132 -8.27 18.35 1.15
CA ASN A 132 -8.55 17.44 2.27
C ASN A 132 -10.03 17.52 2.70
N HIS A 133 -10.62 18.73 2.74
CA HIS A 133 -12.03 18.94 3.06
C HIS A 133 -13.00 18.17 2.16
N LEU A 134 -12.64 17.80 0.94
CA LEU A 134 -13.46 16.97 0.05
C LEU A 134 -13.34 15.47 0.38
N ARG A 135 -12.54 15.10 1.37
CA ARG A 135 -12.29 13.72 1.82
C ARG A 135 -12.60 13.52 3.30
N GLU A 136 -13.42 14.37 3.89
CA GLU A 136 -14.01 14.14 5.21
C GLU A 136 -14.80 12.82 5.22
N ILE A 137 -15.49 12.52 4.10
CA ILE A 137 -16.00 11.20 3.80
C ILE A 137 -15.04 10.55 2.78
N PRO A 138 -14.14 9.66 3.22
CA PRO A 138 -13.09 9.13 2.37
C PRO A 138 -13.57 7.97 1.48
N ALA A 139 -14.64 8.22 0.71
CA ALA A 139 -15.20 7.28 -0.25
C ALA A 139 -14.14 6.86 -1.28
N MET A 140 -14.02 5.56 -1.55
CA MET A 140 -13.01 5.01 -2.47
C MET A 140 -13.03 5.70 -3.84
N LYS A 141 -14.22 6.01 -4.38
CA LYS A 141 -14.39 6.66 -5.69
C LYS A 141 -13.71 8.04 -5.77
N THR A 142 -13.64 8.78 -4.66
CA THR A 142 -12.96 10.08 -4.62
C THR A 142 -11.47 9.91 -4.90
N TYR A 143 -10.85 8.85 -4.39
CA TYR A 143 -9.44 8.57 -4.58
C TYR A 143 -9.15 8.02 -5.98
N PHE A 144 -9.82 6.94 -6.38
CA PHE A 144 -9.50 6.31 -7.66
C PHE A 144 -9.91 7.12 -8.90
N ASN A 145 -10.80 8.11 -8.76
CA ASN A 145 -11.16 9.00 -9.87
C ASN A 145 -10.27 10.25 -9.94
N ASN A 146 -9.74 10.72 -8.81
CA ASN A 146 -9.19 12.07 -8.72
C ASN A 146 -7.73 12.13 -8.23
N MET A 147 -7.11 10.98 -7.97
CA MET A 147 -5.69 10.91 -7.62
C MET A 147 -4.89 10.17 -8.69
N LYS A 148 -3.61 10.54 -8.82
CA LYS A 148 -2.56 9.73 -9.42
C LYS A 148 -1.82 9.06 -8.26
N ALA A 149 -1.81 7.75 -8.18
CA ALA A 149 -1.13 7.01 -7.11
C ALA A 149 -0.96 5.54 -7.49
N LEU A 150 0.09 4.89 -6.97
CA LEU A 150 0.07 3.44 -6.80
C LEU A 150 -0.67 3.09 -5.50
N HIS A 151 -1.35 1.97 -5.51
CA HIS A 151 -2.17 1.46 -4.43
C HIS A 151 -1.77 -0.01 -4.19
N ILE A 152 -1.18 -0.31 -3.04
CA ILE A 152 -0.93 -1.68 -2.60
C ILE A 152 -2.00 -2.04 -1.58
N SER A 153 -2.89 -2.98 -1.93
CA SER A 153 -3.76 -3.64 -0.94
C SER A 153 -3.00 -4.78 -0.29
N TYR A 154 -3.01 -4.86 1.03
CA TYR A 154 -2.43 -5.96 1.80
C TYR A 154 -3.23 -6.20 3.08
N ALA A 155 -3.07 -7.34 3.73
CA ALA A 155 -3.98 -7.77 4.79
C ALA A 155 -5.44 -7.65 4.36
N SER A 156 -5.74 -7.94 3.11
CA SER A 156 -6.96 -7.55 2.40
C SER A 156 -7.80 -8.76 2.03
N PHE A 157 -9.11 -8.54 1.96
CA PHE A 157 -10.11 -9.56 1.63
C PHE A 157 -11.17 -8.95 0.72
N ASP A 158 -11.82 -9.78 -0.10
CA ASP A 158 -12.93 -9.32 -0.92
C ASP A 158 -14.13 -8.89 -0.05
N ASN A 159 -14.96 -8.01 -0.60
CA ASN A 159 -16.05 -7.36 0.13
C ASN A 159 -17.09 -8.33 0.69
N ASN A 160 -17.28 -9.47 0.02
CA ASN A 160 -18.23 -10.51 0.44
C ASN A 160 -17.55 -11.73 1.09
N ASN A 161 -16.26 -11.64 1.36
CA ASN A 161 -15.50 -12.74 1.91
C ASN A 161 -15.86 -13.00 3.38
N THR A 162 -15.86 -14.27 3.78
CA THR A 162 -16.06 -14.72 5.16
C THR A 162 -14.91 -15.61 5.65
N ASP A 163 -14.02 -16.01 4.73
CA ASP A 163 -12.90 -16.90 5.00
C ASP A 163 -11.61 -16.13 5.23
N LYS A 164 -11.06 -16.20 6.43
CA LYS A 164 -9.81 -15.54 6.82
C LYS A 164 -8.56 -16.06 6.10
N THR A 165 -8.66 -17.18 5.38
CA THR A 165 -7.55 -17.72 4.58
C THR A 165 -7.49 -17.14 3.18
N LYS A 166 -8.55 -16.47 2.72
CA LYS A 166 -8.69 -15.89 1.39
C LYS A 166 -8.17 -14.44 1.32
N ASP A 167 -7.04 -14.20 1.98
CA ASP A 167 -6.35 -12.92 1.91
C ASP A 167 -5.67 -12.71 0.56
N TYR A 168 -5.44 -11.43 0.20
CA TYR A 168 -4.70 -11.10 -1.00
C TYR A 168 -3.76 -9.91 -0.82
N ILE A 169 -2.75 -9.85 -1.71
CA ILE A 169 -1.92 -8.67 -1.96
C ILE A 169 -2.09 -8.30 -3.43
N ARG A 170 -2.41 -7.03 -3.72
CA ARG A 170 -2.73 -6.55 -5.07
C ARG A 170 -2.25 -5.12 -5.26
N VAL A 171 -1.76 -4.82 -6.46
CA VAL A 171 -1.37 -3.46 -6.84
C VAL A 171 -2.34 -2.89 -7.87
N ARG A 172 -2.65 -1.61 -7.71
CA ARG A 172 -3.44 -0.83 -8.66
C ARG A 172 -2.77 0.51 -8.92
N GLN A 173 -3.03 1.08 -10.09
CA GLN A 173 -2.64 2.45 -10.40
C GLN A 173 -3.88 3.29 -10.71
N TYR A 174 -3.92 4.48 -10.10
CA TYR A 174 -4.94 5.49 -10.30
C TYR A 174 -4.45 6.61 -11.22
N PRO A 175 -5.35 7.38 -11.84
CA PRO A 175 -6.80 7.26 -11.76
C PRO A 175 -7.37 6.15 -12.65
N VAL A 176 -8.63 5.79 -12.39
CA VAL A 176 -9.42 4.98 -13.32
C VAL A 176 -9.68 5.79 -14.59
N ILE A 177 -9.64 5.14 -15.74
CA ILE A 177 -10.00 5.78 -17.01
C ILE A 177 -11.52 5.98 -17.04
N PRO A 178 -12.03 7.21 -17.26
CA PRO A 178 -13.47 7.46 -17.28
C PRO A 178 -14.23 6.52 -18.22
N GLY A 179 -15.34 5.95 -17.72
CA GLY A 179 -16.17 5.01 -18.46
C GLY A 179 -15.65 3.56 -18.47
N GLN A 180 -14.49 3.30 -17.90
CA GLN A 180 -13.92 1.95 -17.82
C GLN A 180 -14.15 1.31 -16.44
N ASN A 181 -14.04 -0.02 -16.40
CA ASN A 181 -14.22 -0.78 -15.17
C ASN A 181 -13.00 -0.64 -14.27
N PHE A 182 -13.22 -0.23 -13.01
CA PHE A 182 -12.18 -0.07 -12.01
C PHE A 182 -11.32 -1.32 -11.83
N ASN A 183 -11.93 -2.51 -11.76
CA ASN A 183 -11.20 -3.73 -11.44
C ASN A 183 -10.25 -4.16 -12.55
N THR A 184 -10.63 -3.97 -13.81
CA THR A 184 -9.84 -4.42 -14.97
C THR A 184 -8.81 -3.41 -15.43
N THR A 185 -9.05 -2.12 -15.24
CA THR A 185 -8.20 -1.06 -15.82
C THR A 185 -7.18 -0.48 -14.86
N THR A 186 -7.37 -0.66 -13.55
CA THR A 186 -6.40 -0.17 -12.55
C THR A 186 -5.45 -1.25 -12.05
N GLU A 187 -5.79 -2.53 -12.21
CA GLU A 187 -4.98 -3.62 -11.67
C GLU A 187 -3.65 -3.78 -12.44
N ILE A 188 -2.56 -3.81 -11.70
CA ILE A 188 -1.26 -4.21 -12.23
C ILE A 188 -1.09 -5.71 -11.98
N PRO A 189 -0.93 -6.54 -13.02
CA PRO A 189 -0.71 -7.97 -12.86
C PRO A 189 0.61 -8.25 -12.09
N ASN A 190 0.73 -9.29 -11.29
CA ASN A 190 -0.21 -10.34 -10.92
C ASN A 190 -0.64 -10.11 -9.47
N PRO A 191 -1.93 -10.29 -9.11
CA PRO A 191 -2.33 -10.33 -7.71
C PRO A 191 -1.86 -11.64 -7.06
N PHE A 192 -1.64 -11.60 -5.74
CA PHE A 192 -1.25 -12.76 -4.94
C PHE A 192 -2.37 -13.07 -3.94
N PHE A 193 -2.85 -14.30 -3.95
CA PHE A 193 -3.94 -14.76 -3.11
C PHE A 193 -3.46 -15.78 -2.09
N GLU A 194 -4.23 -15.93 -1.00
CA GLU A 194 -3.99 -16.93 0.05
C GLU A 194 -2.56 -16.86 0.58
N THR A 195 -2.10 -15.64 0.83
CA THR A 195 -0.70 -15.40 1.21
C THR A 195 -0.34 -15.97 2.57
N GLY A 196 -1.34 -16.15 3.44
CA GLY A 196 -1.20 -16.63 4.82
C GLY A 196 -0.46 -15.65 5.72
N LEU A 197 -0.36 -14.37 5.30
CA LEU A 197 0.28 -13.29 6.03
C LEU A 197 -0.72 -12.46 6.84
N PHE A 198 -0.22 -11.50 7.58
CA PHE A 198 -1.00 -10.49 8.32
C PHE A 198 -2.04 -11.07 9.27
N LYS A 199 -1.67 -12.11 10.00
CA LYS A 199 -2.51 -12.67 11.07
C LYS A 199 -2.71 -11.64 12.17
N THR A 200 -3.92 -11.58 12.72
CA THR A 200 -4.25 -10.64 13.80
C THR A 200 -3.28 -10.79 14.98
N GLY A 201 -2.73 -9.69 15.45
CA GLY A 201 -1.79 -9.63 16.56
C GLY A 201 -0.34 -9.99 16.24
N GLU A 202 -0.04 -10.55 15.05
CA GLU A 202 1.34 -10.84 14.65
C GLU A 202 1.98 -9.58 14.05
N ASN A 203 3.26 -9.34 14.43
CA ASN A 203 4.04 -8.24 13.86
C ASN A 203 4.74 -8.68 12.58
N TYR A 204 4.74 -7.80 11.58
CA TYR A 204 5.42 -7.97 10.31
C TYR A 204 6.26 -6.73 10.01
N LYS A 205 7.53 -6.93 9.64
CA LYS A 205 8.32 -5.87 9.02
C LYS A 205 7.97 -5.82 7.54
N ILE A 206 7.60 -4.64 7.05
CA ILE A 206 7.31 -4.39 5.64
C ILE A 206 8.42 -3.52 5.07
N THR A 207 8.95 -3.92 3.91
CA THR A 207 9.87 -3.13 3.10
C THR A 207 9.29 -2.98 1.71
N VAL A 208 9.10 -1.74 1.27
CA VAL A 208 8.62 -1.40 -0.08
C VAL A 208 9.71 -0.66 -0.80
N ILE A 209 10.03 -1.06 -2.03
CA ILE A 209 10.91 -0.30 -2.93
C ILE A 209 10.16 -0.06 -4.22
N LYS A 210 9.99 1.22 -4.59
CA LYS A 210 9.42 1.64 -5.88
C LYS A 210 10.49 2.37 -6.66
N THR A 211 10.80 1.85 -7.83
CA THR A 211 11.59 2.50 -8.88
C THR A 211 10.66 2.89 -10.04
N ASP A 212 11.20 3.47 -11.11
CA ASP A 212 10.40 3.80 -12.29
C ASP A 212 9.90 2.55 -13.02
N GLU A 213 10.61 1.42 -12.89
CA GLU A 213 10.33 0.19 -13.62
C GLU A 213 9.73 -0.93 -12.79
N LYS A 214 9.93 -0.91 -11.47
CA LYS A 214 9.59 -2.01 -10.56
C LYS A 214 9.00 -1.52 -9.26
N LEU A 215 8.09 -2.33 -8.74
CA LEU A 215 7.60 -2.22 -7.38
C LEU A 215 7.86 -3.54 -6.65
N TYR A 216 8.50 -3.43 -5.50
CA TYR A 216 8.77 -4.54 -4.58
C TYR A 216 8.03 -4.33 -3.27
N PHE A 217 7.47 -5.40 -2.73
CA PHE A 217 6.80 -5.42 -1.43
C PHE A 217 7.26 -6.68 -0.68
N GLU A 218 8.21 -6.51 0.24
CA GLU A 218 8.68 -7.59 1.09
C GLU A 218 7.94 -7.56 2.43
N VAL A 219 7.53 -8.73 2.89
CA VAL A 219 6.88 -8.94 4.19
C VAL A 219 7.68 -9.97 4.97
N THR A 220 8.32 -9.53 6.04
CA THR A 220 9.08 -10.40 6.94
C THR A 220 8.27 -10.65 8.21
N GLY A 221 7.90 -11.89 8.43
CA GLY A 221 7.19 -12.37 9.64
C GLY A 221 8.01 -13.45 10.37
N LYS A 222 7.39 -14.10 11.34
CA LYS A 222 8.05 -15.17 12.13
C LYS A 222 8.53 -16.38 11.30
N ASN A 223 7.93 -16.60 10.14
CA ASN A 223 8.27 -17.72 9.24
C ASN A 223 9.23 -17.32 8.11
N GLY A 224 9.88 -16.15 8.21
CA GLY A 224 10.79 -15.63 7.20
C GLY A 224 10.17 -14.53 6.33
N ALA A 225 10.88 -14.16 5.27
CA ALA A 225 10.49 -13.12 4.34
C ALA A 225 9.80 -13.71 3.10
N LYS A 226 8.80 -12.98 2.59
CA LYS A 226 8.17 -13.21 1.29
C LYS A 226 8.26 -11.93 0.47
N LEU A 227 8.80 -12.02 -0.74
CA LEU A 227 8.91 -10.92 -1.68
C LEU A 227 7.84 -11.03 -2.75
N PHE A 228 7.14 -9.92 -3.01
CA PHE A 228 6.17 -9.72 -4.08
C PHE A 228 6.68 -8.61 -4.99
N SER A 229 6.51 -8.74 -6.31
CA SER A 229 7.03 -7.78 -7.28
C SER A 229 6.06 -7.54 -8.43
N TRP A 230 6.11 -6.32 -8.98
CA TRP A 230 5.30 -5.90 -10.14
C TRP A 230 6.16 -5.08 -11.09
N ASN A 231 5.90 -5.27 -12.39
CA ASN A 231 6.53 -4.49 -13.45
C ASN A 231 5.72 -3.19 -13.67
N LEU A 232 6.39 -2.04 -13.64
CA LEU A 232 5.79 -0.72 -13.85
C LEU A 232 6.15 -0.09 -15.20
N LYS A 233 6.96 -0.73 -16.05
CA LYS A 233 7.46 -0.15 -17.33
C LYS A 233 6.36 0.38 -18.24
N ASN A 234 5.19 -0.26 -18.23
CA ASN A 234 4.06 0.12 -19.07
C ASN A 234 3.01 0.96 -18.31
N GLN A 235 3.34 1.40 -17.10
CA GLN A 235 2.45 2.21 -16.29
C GLN A 235 2.82 3.70 -16.40
N PRO A 236 1.84 4.62 -16.30
CA PRO A 236 2.14 6.04 -16.19
C PRO A 236 3.10 6.33 -15.02
N SER A 237 4.15 7.11 -15.29
CA SER A 237 5.18 7.40 -14.29
C SER A 237 4.62 8.22 -13.12
N LEU A 238 4.99 7.84 -11.91
CA LEU A 238 4.72 8.57 -10.67
C LEU A 238 6.06 8.98 -10.07
N LEU A 239 6.40 10.27 -10.21
CA LEU A 239 7.73 10.78 -9.86
C LEU A 239 7.77 11.45 -8.49
N GLU A 240 6.63 11.91 -7.99
CA GLU A 240 6.53 12.64 -6.72
C GLU A 240 5.12 12.50 -6.14
N GLY A 241 5.01 12.57 -4.82
CA GLY A 241 3.73 12.61 -4.13
C GLY A 241 3.82 12.15 -2.68
N ARG A 242 2.67 12.17 -2.01
CA ARG A 242 2.56 11.78 -0.60
C ARG A 242 2.39 10.28 -0.45
N ILE A 243 2.75 9.78 0.74
CA ILE A 243 2.51 8.40 1.14
C ILE A 243 1.26 8.38 2.03
N GLY A 244 0.38 7.40 1.80
CA GLY A 244 -0.88 7.27 2.53
C GLY A 244 -1.09 5.87 3.11
N LEU A 245 -1.52 5.81 4.36
CA LEU A 245 -1.96 4.59 5.05
C LEU A 245 -3.48 4.60 5.11
N ARG A 246 -4.14 3.65 4.46
CA ARG A 246 -5.60 3.55 4.48
C ARG A 246 -6.07 2.36 5.30
N GLN A 247 -7.06 2.61 6.13
CA GLN A 247 -7.90 1.60 6.75
C GLN A 247 -9.31 1.71 6.14
N MET A 248 -9.80 0.65 5.50
CA MET A 248 -11.22 0.60 5.14
C MET A 248 -12.06 0.31 6.39
N ALA A 249 -13.38 0.50 6.32
CA ALA A 249 -14.30 0.30 7.44
C ALA A 249 -13.98 -0.96 8.26
N THR A 250 -14.03 -0.84 9.56
CA THR A 250 -13.72 -1.85 10.58
C THR A 250 -12.25 -2.30 10.67
N ARG A 251 -11.38 -1.82 9.78
CA ARG A 251 -9.96 -2.20 9.82
C ARG A 251 -9.19 -1.39 10.87
N SER A 252 -8.18 -2.03 11.44
CA SER A 252 -7.36 -1.45 12.51
C SER A 252 -5.95 -2.03 12.47
N ALA A 253 -4.95 -1.18 12.63
CA ALA A 253 -3.56 -1.61 12.68
C ALA A 253 -2.69 -0.72 13.57
N LEU A 254 -1.63 -1.31 14.10
CA LEU A 254 -0.53 -0.62 14.76
C LEU A 254 0.62 -0.46 13.76
N TYR A 255 1.11 0.77 13.61
CA TYR A 255 2.27 1.13 12.80
C TYR A 255 3.40 1.60 13.71
N LYS A 256 4.61 1.14 13.44
CA LYS A 256 5.79 1.51 14.23
C LYS A 256 7.03 1.63 13.34
N ASP A 257 7.96 2.50 13.75
CA ASP A 257 9.25 2.70 13.09
C ASP A 257 9.13 2.97 11.58
N PHE A 258 8.17 3.83 11.20
CA PHE A 258 7.91 4.16 9.81
C PHE A 258 9.01 5.08 9.26
N SER A 259 9.68 4.63 8.22
CA SER A 259 10.79 5.37 7.59
C SER A 259 10.61 5.43 6.08
N ILE A 260 10.88 6.59 5.47
CA ILE A 260 10.90 6.77 4.03
C ILE A 260 12.25 7.30 3.61
N TYR A 261 12.81 6.64 2.63
CA TYR A 261 14.08 7.00 2.00
C TYR A 261 13.81 7.35 0.53
N THR A 262 14.61 8.25 -0.01
CA THR A 262 14.61 8.58 -1.45
C THR A 262 15.97 8.29 -2.07
N MET A 263 15.96 7.99 -3.36
CA MET A 263 17.14 7.85 -4.19
C MET A 263 16.88 8.64 -5.48
N LYS A 264 17.84 9.49 -5.87
CA LYS A 264 17.78 10.26 -7.12
C LYS A 264 18.11 9.40 -8.33
#